data_991b323bb165ae39ca82e79e68f3457e
#
_entry.id   991b323bb165ae39ca82e79e68f3457e
#
_cell.length_a   1.000
_cell.length_b   1.000
_cell.length_c   1.000
_cell.angle_alpha   90.00
_cell.angle_beta   90.00
_cell.angle_gamma   90.00
#
_symmetry.space_group_name_H-M   'P 1'
#
loop_
_entity.id
_entity.type
_entity.pdbx_description
1 polymer ?
#
loop_
_entity_poly.entity_id
_entity_poly.type
_entity_poly.pdbx_seq_one_letter_code
_entity_poly.pdbx_strand_id
1 'polypeptide(L)'
;MWRSHWPILSVDYEQTDADAGYGDAIFMDIGQSTWDKKDLSAKLWRWADMGKRWSRQSEELPLSRVLDLAILVSAAATGKQSALQEFFQREEQKDNMQAFLTENMQVLGPKLDELRRILQPATQPIEEVGAPNIFSFATSELSQDAMFTWLLSWADSKYQQHDASLHAVALSFVRLLTGINDLEVSSIKADRQWEHIDVWAEINDDVFLAIEDKTGTTIHDEQLRRYKEAVEKEYPNRKNCYAYVKTGNEPKSILQQVKDAGYRIILRKKLLDCLDAYTGDNVVLCNYRDHLRAHEQATQSFRTKPVSEWSWSAWEGFYKELENKGMIDTWGYVSNPSGGFLGTWWHWVDFDEGASMYLQFEQEKLCFKICPDCDKEKRSEVRDKCHYALLQKAKDRFPEIHKPDRFGSGEYMTIAVVDPEHVFGNGIIDIDAVIAKLKQYEQLVDECCASFGK
;
A
#
# COMPACT_ATOMS: atom_id res chain seq x y z
N MET A 1 -12.91 -3.25 53.82
CA MET A 1 -11.55 -3.20 53.22
C MET A 1 -11.41 -1.85 52.52
N TRP A 2 -10.49 -0.99 52.95
CA TRP A 2 -10.39 0.36 52.41
C TRP A 2 -9.70 0.25 51.02
N ARG A 3 -10.48 0.32 49.95
CA ARG A 3 -9.92 0.47 48.62
C ARG A 3 -9.41 1.91 48.46
N SER A 4 -8.17 2.09 48.03
CA SER A 4 -7.58 3.40 47.78
C SER A 4 -8.10 4.03 46.45
N HIS A 5 -9.06 3.41 45.83
CA HIS A 5 -9.70 3.77 44.58
C HIS A 5 -11.18 3.43 44.71
N TRP A 6 -12.06 4.28 44.22
CA TRP A 6 -13.51 4.10 44.30
C TRP A 6 -14.03 3.70 42.90
N PRO A 7 -14.14 2.40 42.62
CA PRO A 7 -14.52 1.96 41.28
C PRO A 7 -15.96 2.36 40.98
N ILE A 8 -16.16 2.79 39.72
CA ILE A 8 -17.46 3.01 39.08
C ILE A 8 -17.73 1.89 38.09
N LEU A 9 -16.75 1.57 37.25
CA LEU A 9 -16.76 0.46 36.32
C LEU A 9 -15.65 -0.53 36.66
N SER A 10 -15.98 -1.81 36.76
CA SER A 10 -15.02 -2.90 36.94
C SER A 10 -15.20 -3.96 35.87
N VAL A 11 -14.11 -4.50 35.38
CA VAL A 11 -14.06 -5.60 34.45
C VAL A 11 -13.17 -6.69 35.00
N ASP A 12 -13.67 -7.93 34.97
CA ASP A 12 -12.88 -9.09 35.35
C ASP A 12 -11.70 -9.26 34.38
N TYR A 13 -10.51 -9.49 34.98
CA TYR A 13 -9.31 -9.72 34.21
C TYR A 13 -9.21 -11.21 33.87
N GLU A 14 -9.64 -11.58 32.65
CA GLU A 14 -9.38 -12.92 32.15
C GLU A 14 -7.92 -13.02 31.68
N GLN A 15 -7.19 -13.97 32.30
CA GLN A 15 -5.82 -14.26 31.88
C GLN A 15 -5.80 -14.87 30.49
N THR A 16 -5.42 -14.07 29.51
CA THR A 16 -5.22 -14.56 28.15
C THR A 16 -3.88 -15.28 27.95
N ASP A 17 -2.94 -15.13 28.91
CA ASP A 17 -1.62 -15.77 28.86
C ASP A 17 -1.36 -16.62 30.11
N ALA A 18 -1.78 -17.87 30.05
CA ALA A 18 -1.46 -18.87 31.09
C ALA A 18 0.06 -19.13 31.27
N ASP A 19 0.89 -18.73 30.29
CA ASP A 19 2.33 -18.98 30.28
C ASP A 19 3.17 -17.85 30.90
N ALA A 20 2.60 -16.70 31.22
CA ALA A 20 3.39 -15.55 31.68
C ALA A 20 3.73 -15.54 33.17
N GLY A 21 3.28 -16.49 33.98
CA GLY A 21 3.63 -16.61 35.40
C GLY A 21 3.14 -15.48 36.34
N TYR A 22 2.33 -14.55 35.85
CA TYR A 22 1.81 -13.38 36.57
C TYR A 22 0.32 -13.50 36.93
N GLY A 23 -0.10 -14.65 37.43
CA GLY A 23 -1.49 -14.98 37.76
C GLY A 23 -2.08 -14.24 38.96
N ASP A 24 -1.71 -13.00 39.25
CA ASP A 24 -2.10 -12.23 40.42
C ASP A 24 -3.07 -11.06 40.14
N ALA A 25 -3.30 -10.69 38.88
CA ALA A 25 -4.28 -9.67 38.53
C ALA A 25 -5.69 -10.27 38.48
N ILE A 26 -6.69 -9.53 39.01
CA ILE A 26 -8.06 -10.05 39.15
C ILE A 26 -9.05 -9.22 38.35
N PHE A 27 -8.96 -7.90 38.41
CA PHE A 27 -9.85 -7.01 37.67
C PHE A 27 -9.23 -5.63 37.46
N MET A 28 -9.77 -4.92 36.48
CA MET A 28 -9.46 -3.54 36.12
C MET A 28 -10.64 -2.64 36.50
N ASP A 29 -10.34 -1.44 36.97
CA ASP A 29 -11.35 -0.46 37.35
C ASP A 29 -11.11 0.87 36.64
N ILE A 30 -12.21 1.56 36.35
CA ILE A 30 -12.28 3.01 36.26
C ILE A 30 -13.08 3.54 37.42
N GLY A 31 -12.57 4.53 38.16
CA GLY A 31 -13.25 5.09 39.30
C GLY A 31 -12.67 6.42 39.75
N GLN A 32 -13.24 6.97 40.85
CA GLN A 32 -12.76 8.21 41.44
C GLN A 32 -11.34 8.00 41.98
N SER A 33 -10.43 8.94 41.65
CA SER A 33 -9.04 8.89 42.09
C SER A 33 -8.93 9.10 43.63
N THR A 34 -7.82 8.69 44.21
CA THR A 34 -7.55 8.89 45.65
C THR A 34 -7.01 10.28 45.94
N TRP A 35 -6.48 10.99 44.96
CA TRP A 35 -5.89 12.31 45.14
C TRP A 35 -6.88 13.46 44.85
N ASP A 36 -7.84 13.28 43.97
CA ASP A 36 -8.95 14.22 43.76
C ASP A 36 -10.21 13.43 43.37
N LYS A 37 -11.28 13.60 44.16
CA LYS A 37 -12.57 12.94 43.90
C LYS A 37 -13.26 13.43 42.60
N LYS A 38 -12.80 14.53 42.01
CA LYS A 38 -13.30 15.04 40.75
C LYS A 38 -12.59 14.37 39.58
N ASP A 39 -11.43 13.74 39.80
CA ASP A 39 -10.68 13.03 38.78
C ASP A 39 -11.12 11.57 38.67
N LEU A 40 -11.05 11.03 37.47
CA LEU A 40 -11.13 9.60 37.19
C LEU A 40 -9.73 9.00 37.01
N SER A 41 -9.55 7.78 37.47
CA SER A 41 -8.34 7.01 37.27
C SER A 41 -8.67 5.57 36.89
N ALA A 42 -7.81 4.96 36.08
CA ALA A 42 -7.87 3.53 35.81
C ALA A 42 -6.85 2.79 36.67
N LYS A 43 -7.21 1.63 37.18
CA LYS A 43 -6.37 0.84 38.05
C LYS A 43 -6.50 -0.66 37.80
N LEU A 44 -5.34 -1.33 37.80
CA LEU A 44 -5.28 -2.78 37.83
C LEU A 44 -5.15 -3.27 39.29
N TRP A 45 -5.99 -4.22 39.66
CA TRP A 45 -5.99 -4.80 41.00
C TRP A 45 -5.27 -6.14 41.01
N ARG A 46 -4.35 -6.31 41.95
CA ARG A 46 -3.53 -7.50 42.11
C ARG A 46 -3.64 -8.09 43.49
N TRP A 47 -3.59 -9.41 43.59
CA TRP A 47 -3.34 -10.09 44.85
C TRP A 47 -1.83 -10.21 45.08
N ALA A 48 -1.38 -9.84 46.27
CA ALA A 48 -0.03 -10.10 46.76
C ALA A 48 -0.02 -11.31 47.71
N ASP A 49 1.13 -11.92 47.90
CA ASP A 49 1.34 -13.06 48.79
C ASP A 49 0.36 -14.23 48.53
N MET A 50 0.27 -14.68 47.30
CA MET A 50 -0.61 -15.80 46.91
C MET A 50 -2.07 -15.62 47.34
N GLY A 51 -2.62 -14.45 47.23
CA GLY A 51 -4.01 -14.16 47.52
C GLY A 51 -4.32 -13.75 48.94
N LYS A 52 -3.31 -13.47 49.77
CA LYS A 52 -3.55 -13.12 51.20
C LYS A 52 -3.79 -11.64 51.43
N ARG A 53 -3.35 -10.75 50.55
CA ARG A 53 -3.56 -9.30 50.69
C ARG A 53 -3.53 -8.57 49.35
N TRP A 54 -4.17 -7.41 49.29
CA TRP A 54 -4.12 -6.52 48.16
C TRP A 54 -2.77 -5.79 48.07
N SER A 55 -2.18 -5.71 46.87
CA SER A 55 -1.01 -4.90 46.64
C SER A 55 -1.36 -3.41 46.73
N ARG A 56 -0.51 -2.62 47.39
CA ARG A 56 -0.66 -1.16 47.51
C ARG A 56 0.28 -0.37 46.64
N GLN A 57 1.21 -1.04 45.94
CA GLN A 57 2.23 -0.39 45.14
C GLN A 57 1.69 -0.13 43.74
N SER A 58 1.98 1.07 43.22
CA SER A 58 1.94 1.34 41.77
C SER A 58 3.18 0.68 41.18
N GLU A 59 3.01 -0.48 40.61
CA GLU A 59 4.12 -1.27 40.10
C GLU A 59 4.28 -1.09 38.58
N GLU A 60 5.46 -1.44 38.09
CA GLU A 60 5.66 -1.65 36.66
C GLU A 60 4.66 -2.70 36.18
N LEU A 61 3.84 -2.32 35.21
CA LEU A 61 2.87 -3.22 34.62
C LEU A 61 3.52 -3.90 33.40
N PRO A 62 3.35 -5.22 33.24
CA PRO A 62 3.65 -5.89 31.97
C PRO A 62 2.97 -5.17 30.81
N LEU A 63 3.61 -5.15 29.64
CA LEU A 63 3.11 -4.40 28.47
C LEU A 63 1.68 -4.82 28.08
N SER A 64 1.35 -6.11 28.16
CA SER A 64 -0.01 -6.63 27.96
C SER A 64 -1.03 -5.96 28.85
N ARG A 65 -0.74 -5.79 30.15
CA ARG A 65 -1.65 -5.15 31.12
C ARG A 65 -1.84 -3.66 30.88
N VAL A 66 -0.82 -2.97 30.36
CA VAL A 66 -0.95 -1.58 29.91
C VAL A 66 -1.92 -1.49 28.73
N LEU A 67 -1.86 -2.43 27.81
CA LEU A 67 -2.79 -2.52 26.68
C LEU A 67 -4.22 -2.82 27.13
N ASP A 68 -4.40 -3.73 28.09
CA ASP A 68 -5.73 -4.03 28.67
C ASP A 68 -6.36 -2.80 29.31
N LEU A 69 -5.59 -2.01 30.06
CA LEU A 69 -6.07 -0.74 30.61
C LEU A 69 -6.43 0.28 29.51
N ALA A 70 -5.64 0.35 28.45
CA ALA A 70 -5.95 1.21 27.31
C ALA A 70 -7.24 0.77 26.59
N ILE A 71 -7.47 -0.53 26.43
CA ILE A 71 -8.71 -1.10 25.89
C ILE A 71 -9.91 -0.71 26.79
N LEU A 72 -9.79 -0.89 28.10
CA LEU A 72 -10.84 -0.55 29.05
C LEU A 72 -11.21 0.94 28.99
N VAL A 73 -10.22 1.83 29.02
CA VAL A 73 -10.45 3.29 28.92
C VAL A 73 -11.10 3.65 27.59
N SER A 74 -10.63 3.05 26.49
CA SER A 74 -11.19 3.29 25.14
C SER A 74 -12.63 2.81 25.04
N ALA A 75 -12.94 1.63 25.57
CA ALA A 75 -14.30 1.08 25.59
C ALA A 75 -15.26 1.95 26.42
N ALA A 76 -14.83 2.41 27.59
CA ALA A 76 -15.62 3.29 28.44
C ALA A 76 -15.90 4.65 27.74
N ALA A 77 -14.87 5.28 27.15
CA ALA A 77 -14.99 6.57 26.47
C ALA A 77 -15.86 6.51 25.20
N THR A 78 -15.92 5.35 24.54
CA THR A 78 -16.71 5.15 23.31
C THR A 78 -18.08 4.52 23.51
N GLY A 79 -18.47 4.22 24.76
CA GLY A 79 -19.73 3.55 25.06
C GLY A 79 -19.82 2.07 24.63
N LYS A 80 -18.66 1.42 24.43
CA LYS A 80 -18.55 0.02 23.98
C LYS A 80 -18.21 -0.96 25.11
N GLN A 81 -18.57 -0.62 26.35
CA GLN A 81 -18.27 -1.43 27.54
C GLN A 81 -18.85 -2.84 27.44
N SER A 82 -20.03 -3.00 26.80
CA SER A 82 -20.67 -4.31 26.63
C SER A 82 -19.84 -5.34 25.86
N ALA A 83 -18.77 -4.88 25.20
CA ALA A 83 -17.79 -5.78 24.56
C ALA A 83 -16.82 -6.44 25.54
N LEU A 84 -16.81 -5.97 26.79
CA LEU A 84 -15.90 -6.41 27.84
C LEU A 84 -16.71 -7.07 28.94
N GLN A 85 -16.98 -8.17 29.20
CA GLN A 85 -17.72 -8.80 30.31
C GLN A 85 -17.73 -7.94 31.60
N GLU A 86 -18.43 -6.79 31.50
CA GLU A 86 -18.37 -5.72 32.49
C GLU A 86 -19.48 -5.83 33.55
N PHE A 87 -19.23 -5.31 34.74
CA PHE A 87 -20.26 -5.00 35.73
C PHE A 87 -19.96 -3.67 36.41
N PHE A 88 -20.99 -2.93 36.78
CA PHE A 88 -20.85 -1.71 37.54
C PHE A 88 -20.85 -2.00 39.02
N GLN A 89 -19.83 -1.52 39.73
CA GLN A 89 -19.76 -1.59 41.16
C GLN A 89 -20.78 -0.65 41.86
N ARG A 90 -21.19 0.40 41.10
CA ARG A 90 -22.12 1.42 41.55
C ARG A 90 -22.98 1.85 40.35
N GLU A 91 -24.07 1.16 40.18
CA GLU A 91 -24.98 1.40 39.07
C GLU A 91 -25.50 2.84 39.06
N GLU A 92 -25.75 3.41 40.24
CA GLU A 92 -26.21 4.80 40.40
C GLU A 92 -25.21 5.87 39.93
N GLN A 93 -23.95 5.48 39.67
CA GLN A 93 -22.92 6.41 39.20
C GLN A 93 -22.58 6.23 37.69
N LYS A 94 -23.26 5.35 37.02
CA LYS A 94 -23.07 5.12 35.60
C LYS A 94 -23.23 6.39 34.75
N ASP A 95 -24.32 7.11 35.01
CA ASP A 95 -24.62 8.36 34.27
C ASP A 95 -23.59 9.44 34.59
N ASN A 96 -23.14 9.53 35.87
CA ASN A 96 -22.08 10.46 36.26
C ASN A 96 -20.75 10.16 35.61
N MET A 97 -20.39 8.88 35.44
CA MET A 97 -19.17 8.49 34.73
C MET A 97 -19.27 8.87 33.24
N GLN A 98 -20.41 8.60 32.61
CA GLN A 98 -20.62 8.93 31.22
C GLN A 98 -20.58 10.44 30.96
N ALA A 99 -21.20 11.23 31.87
CA ALA A 99 -21.13 12.69 31.80
C ALA A 99 -19.68 13.18 31.95
N PHE A 100 -18.93 12.67 32.94
CA PHE A 100 -17.53 13.02 33.14
C PHE A 100 -16.66 12.71 31.91
N LEU A 101 -16.81 11.53 31.31
CA LEU A 101 -16.06 11.15 30.10
C LEU A 101 -16.40 12.09 28.94
N THR A 102 -17.68 12.44 28.78
CA THR A 102 -18.14 13.36 27.74
C THR A 102 -17.55 14.78 27.91
N GLU A 103 -17.59 15.31 29.14
CA GLU A 103 -17.02 16.61 29.47
C GLU A 103 -15.50 16.68 29.26
N ASN A 104 -14.79 15.57 29.48
CA ASN A 104 -13.36 15.51 29.32
C ASN A 104 -12.89 15.05 27.93
N MET A 105 -13.77 14.87 26.97
CA MET A 105 -13.42 14.46 25.61
C MET A 105 -12.47 15.44 24.90
N GLN A 106 -12.41 16.69 25.28
CA GLN A 106 -11.41 17.64 24.76
C GLN A 106 -9.97 17.22 25.11
N VAL A 107 -9.77 16.53 26.23
CA VAL A 107 -8.46 16.02 26.68
C VAL A 107 -8.25 14.58 26.24
N LEU A 108 -9.29 13.75 26.33
CA LEU A 108 -9.23 12.32 26.01
C LEU A 108 -9.27 12.08 24.50
N GLY A 109 -10.07 12.85 23.76
CA GLY A 109 -10.26 12.68 22.34
C GLY A 109 -8.95 12.66 21.54
N PRO A 110 -8.09 13.69 21.65
CA PRO A 110 -6.79 13.69 20.95
C PRO A 110 -5.90 12.51 21.29
N LYS A 111 -5.93 12.04 22.55
CA LYS A 111 -5.14 10.86 22.98
C LYS A 111 -5.71 9.56 22.46
N LEU A 112 -7.04 9.44 22.39
CA LEU A 112 -7.72 8.28 21.80
C LEU A 112 -7.52 8.26 20.28
N ASP A 113 -7.55 9.40 19.63
CA ASP A 113 -7.27 9.52 18.19
C ASP A 113 -5.80 9.17 17.88
N GLU A 114 -4.86 9.61 18.72
CA GLU A 114 -3.45 9.24 18.59
C GLU A 114 -3.25 7.72 18.85
N LEU A 115 -3.89 7.16 19.87
CA LEU A 115 -3.88 5.72 20.13
C LEU A 115 -4.49 4.96 18.94
N ARG A 116 -5.62 5.44 18.41
CA ARG A 116 -6.26 4.89 17.22
C ARG A 116 -5.34 4.97 16.01
N ARG A 117 -4.66 6.10 15.80
CA ARG A 117 -3.70 6.30 14.71
C ARG A 117 -2.50 5.35 14.83
N ILE A 118 -1.97 5.15 16.03
CA ILE A 118 -0.84 4.24 16.30
C ILE A 118 -1.27 2.77 16.22
N LEU A 119 -2.46 2.45 16.74
CA LEU A 119 -3.02 1.10 16.70
C LEU A 119 -3.74 0.77 15.39
N GLN A 120 -3.98 1.76 14.54
CA GLN A 120 -4.24 1.46 13.15
C GLN A 120 -2.90 0.95 12.56
N PRO A 121 -2.69 -0.37 12.46
CA PRO A 121 -1.92 -0.88 11.35
C PRO A 121 -2.60 -0.28 10.14
N ALA A 122 -1.99 -0.24 8.99
CA ALA A 122 -2.66 0.16 7.75
C ALA A 122 -3.94 -0.69 7.51
N THR A 123 -4.87 -0.65 8.45
CA THR A 123 -6.21 -1.24 8.37
C THR A 123 -7.06 -0.18 7.73
N GLN A 124 -7.34 -0.40 6.48
CA GLN A 124 -8.50 0.15 5.78
C GLN A 124 -9.72 0.21 6.71
N PRO A 125 -10.66 1.16 6.51
CA PRO A 125 -11.90 1.20 7.28
C PRO A 125 -12.49 -0.21 7.32
N ILE A 126 -13.04 -0.61 8.47
CA ILE A 126 -13.84 -1.82 8.57
C ILE A 126 -15.07 -1.54 7.69
N GLU A 127 -14.91 -1.77 6.40
CA GLU A 127 -16.04 -2.12 5.54
C GLU A 127 -16.69 -3.33 6.18
N GLU A 128 -18.02 -3.44 6.06
CA GLU A 128 -18.78 -4.63 6.46
C GLU A 128 -17.92 -5.86 6.27
N VAL A 129 -17.67 -6.61 7.35
CA VAL A 129 -16.77 -7.78 7.31
C VAL A 129 -17.40 -8.78 6.36
N GLY A 130 -17.14 -8.62 5.09
CA GLY A 130 -17.47 -9.59 4.08
C GLY A 130 -16.78 -10.92 4.40
N ALA A 131 -17.32 -12.01 3.90
CA ALA A 131 -16.68 -13.30 4.06
C ALA A 131 -15.19 -13.22 3.65
N PRO A 132 -14.28 -13.92 4.34
CA PRO A 132 -12.85 -13.85 4.03
C PRO A 132 -12.59 -14.14 2.55
N ASN A 133 -11.92 -13.23 1.85
CA ASN A 133 -11.55 -13.41 0.45
C ASN A 133 -10.27 -14.23 0.37
N ILE A 134 -10.31 -15.37 -0.32
CA ILE A 134 -9.16 -16.27 -0.43
C ILE A 134 -7.93 -15.59 -1.06
N PHE A 135 -8.13 -14.65 -1.99
CA PHE A 135 -7.02 -13.95 -2.66
C PHE A 135 -6.35 -12.90 -1.78
N SER A 136 -6.92 -12.55 -0.62
CA SER A 136 -6.21 -11.78 0.41
C SER A 136 -5.11 -12.59 1.10
N PHE A 137 -5.16 -13.91 1.03
CA PHE A 137 -4.15 -14.84 1.60
C PHE A 137 -3.28 -15.47 0.51
N ALA A 138 -3.82 -15.67 -0.69
CA ALA A 138 -3.15 -16.27 -1.84
C ALA A 138 -2.54 -15.17 -2.72
N THR A 139 -1.48 -14.50 -2.19
CA THR A 139 -0.92 -13.26 -2.77
C THR A 139 0.21 -13.50 -3.79
N SER A 140 0.58 -14.75 -4.06
CA SER A 140 1.63 -15.08 -5.03
C SER A 140 1.11 -15.05 -6.48
N GLU A 141 1.98 -14.76 -7.45
CA GLU A 141 1.69 -14.88 -8.88
C GLU A 141 1.17 -16.29 -9.23
N LEU A 142 1.73 -17.35 -8.62
CA LEU A 142 1.24 -18.72 -8.80
C LEU A 142 -0.23 -18.92 -8.43
N SER A 143 -0.77 -18.13 -7.51
CA SER A 143 -2.20 -18.17 -7.16
C SER A 143 -3.06 -17.54 -8.25
N GLN A 144 -2.56 -16.48 -8.88
CA GLN A 144 -3.19 -15.84 -10.02
C GLN A 144 -3.12 -16.72 -11.27
N ASP A 145 -1.98 -17.39 -11.51
CA ASP A 145 -1.84 -18.41 -12.56
C ASP A 145 -2.89 -19.50 -12.43
N ALA A 146 -3.11 -20.00 -11.19
CA ALA A 146 -4.12 -21.02 -10.93
C ALA A 146 -5.55 -20.50 -11.23
N MET A 147 -5.83 -19.24 -10.88
CA MET A 147 -7.10 -18.59 -11.19
C MET A 147 -7.31 -18.45 -12.71
N PHE A 148 -6.29 -18.04 -13.44
CA PHE A 148 -6.38 -17.91 -14.90
C PHE A 148 -6.55 -19.27 -15.58
N THR A 149 -5.79 -20.28 -15.18
CA THR A 149 -5.90 -21.64 -15.70
C THR A 149 -7.29 -22.20 -15.43
N TRP A 150 -7.84 -22.01 -14.23
CA TRP A 150 -9.19 -22.41 -13.86
C TRP A 150 -10.23 -21.69 -14.72
N LEU A 151 -10.14 -20.38 -14.91
CA LEU A 151 -11.09 -19.60 -15.69
C LEU A 151 -11.03 -19.98 -17.18
N LEU A 152 -9.82 -20.17 -17.75
CA LEU A 152 -9.64 -20.68 -19.11
C LEU A 152 -10.33 -22.02 -19.30
N SER A 153 -10.20 -22.95 -18.35
CA SER A 153 -10.82 -24.27 -18.43
C SER A 153 -12.36 -24.20 -18.51
N TRP A 154 -12.99 -23.19 -17.92
CA TRP A 154 -14.44 -22.98 -18.02
C TRP A 154 -14.92 -22.59 -19.42
N ALA A 155 -14.05 -22.17 -20.32
CA ALA A 155 -14.40 -21.87 -21.71
C ALA A 155 -14.64 -23.13 -22.55
N ASP A 156 -14.29 -24.33 -22.06
CA ASP A 156 -14.59 -25.59 -22.77
C ASP A 156 -16.12 -25.81 -22.85
N SER A 157 -16.63 -26.11 -24.03
CA SER A 157 -18.07 -26.26 -24.31
C SER A 157 -18.76 -27.29 -23.42
N LYS A 158 -18.03 -28.30 -22.91
CA LYS A 158 -18.57 -29.32 -22.00
C LYS A 158 -19.06 -28.74 -20.65
N TYR A 159 -18.55 -27.55 -20.25
CA TYR A 159 -18.94 -26.92 -18.98
C TYR A 159 -20.09 -25.91 -19.13
N GLN A 160 -20.53 -25.61 -20.35
CA GLN A 160 -21.61 -24.62 -20.59
C GLN A 160 -22.89 -24.88 -19.81
N GLN A 161 -23.25 -26.17 -19.65
CA GLN A 161 -24.45 -26.55 -18.93
C GLN A 161 -24.32 -26.51 -17.40
N HIS A 162 -23.11 -26.46 -16.86
CA HIS A 162 -22.87 -26.40 -15.42
C HIS A 162 -23.06 -24.99 -14.84
N ASP A 163 -22.55 -23.99 -15.56
CA ASP A 163 -22.75 -22.57 -15.25
C ASP A 163 -22.58 -21.76 -16.55
N ALA A 164 -23.69 -21.44 -17.18
CA ALA A 164 -23.71 -20.74 -18.46
C ALA A 164 -23.17 -19.30 -18.36
N SER A 165 -23.33 -18.63 -17.21
CA SER A 165 -22.83 -17.28 -16.97
C SER A 165 -21.31 -17.29 -16.81
N LEU A 166 -20.76 -18.25 -16.06
CA LEU A 166 -19.32 -18.42 -15.88
C LEU A 166 -18.64 -18.83 -17.20
N HIS A 167 -19.27 -19.76 -17.94
CA HIS A 167 -18.79 -20.14 -19.28
C HIS A 167 -18.74 -18.94 -20.23
N ALA A 168 -19.75 -18.06 -20.22
CA ALA A 168 -19.77 -16.87 -21.07
C ALA A 168 -18.63 -15.88 -20.71
N VAL A 169 -18.36 -15.69 -19.42
CA VAL A 169 -17.23 -14.86 -18.96
C VAL A 169 -15.89 -15.51 -19.34
N ALA A 170 -15.77 -16.82 -19.19
CA ALA A 170 -14.57 -17.55 -19.61
C ALA A 170 -14.29 -17.41 -21.11
N LEU A 171 -15.32 -17.49 -21.97
CA LEU A 171 -15.18 -17.19 -23.39
C LEU A 171 -14.74 -15.75 -23.66
N SER A 172 -15.30 -14.80 -22.91
CA SER A 172 -14.89 -13.38 -23.01
C SER A 172 -13.43 -13.18 -22.58
N PHE A 173 -13.00 -13.90 -21.55
CA PHE A 173 -11.61 -13.89 -21.10
C PHE A 173 -10.65 -14.48 -22.15
N VAL A 174 -10.99 -15.62 -22.76
CA VAL A 174 -10.20 -16.20 -23.87
C VAL A 174 -10.08 -15.21 -25.04
N ARG A 175 -11.18 -14.57 -25.45
CA ARG A 175 -11.18 -13.56 -26.51
C ARG A 175 -10.37 -12.32 -26.15
N LEU A 176 -10.45 -11.89 -24.90
CA LEU A 176 -9.62 -10.77 -24.38
C LEU A 176 -8.14 -11.09 -24.49
N LEU A 177 -7.71 -12.28 -24.10
CA LEU A 177 -6.31 -12.70 -24.09
C LEU A 177 -5.78 -12.95 -25.50
N THR A 178 -6.54 -13.67 -26.34
CA THR A 178 -6.11 -13.98 -27.72
C THR A 178 -6.23 -12.79 -28.68
N GLY A 179 -7.10 -11.83 -28.38
CA GLY A 179 -7.44 -10.74 -29.29
C GLY A 179 -8.29 -11.15 -30.48
N ILE A 180 -8.85 -12.37 -30.49
CA ILE A 180 -9.72 -12.89 -31.55
C ILE A 180 -11.15 -12.78 -31.05
N ASN A 181 -11.88 -11.73 -31.49
CA ASN A 181 -13.19 -11.38 -30.94
C ASN A 181 -14.28 -12.39 -31.27
N ASP A 182 -14.18 -13.07 -32.38
CA ASP A 182 -15.13 -14.05 -32.91
C ASP A 182 -14.67 -15.51 -32.70
N LEU A 183 -13.67 -15.72 -31.82
CA LEU A 183 -13.19 -17.07 -31.53
C LEU A 183 -14.30 -17.92 -30.89
N GLU A 184 -14.70 -18.97 -31.61
CA GLU A 184 -15.54 -20.03 -31.07
C GLU A 184 -14.65 -21.05 -30.37
N VAL A 185 -15.01 -21.44 -29.15
CA VAL A 185 -14.27 -22.42 -28.35
C VAL A 185 -15.12 -23.66 -28.18
N SER A 186 -14.73 -24.74 -28.84
CA SER A 186 -15.33 -26.07 -28.68
C SER A 186 -14.61 -26.89 -27.62
N SER A 187 -13.27 -26.74 -27.55
CA SER A 187 -12.43 -27.42 -26.57
C SER A 187 -11.27 -26.51 -26.15
N ILE A 188 -10.84 -26.64 -24.92
CA ILE A 188 -9.65 -25.94 -24.40
C ILE A 188 -8.92 -26.82 -23.39
N LYS A 189 -7.60 -26.85 -23.54
CA LYS A 189 -6.70 -27.46 -22.55
C LYS A 189 -5.78 -26.34 -22.04
N ALA A 190 -5.90 -26.01 -20.77
CA ALA A 190 -5.08 -25.01 -20.10
C ALA A 190 -4.26 -25.64 -18.99
N ASP A 191 -3.02 -25.19 -18.82
CA ASP A 191 -2.14 -25.58 -17.72
C ASP A 191 -1.10 -24.47 -17.48
N ARG A 192 -0.17 -24.71 -16.55
CA ARG A 192 0.83 -23.76 -16.06
C ARG A 192 2.24 -24.29 -16.25
N GLN A 193 3.23 -23.35 -16.23
CA GLN A 193 4.66 -23.65 -16.10
C GLN A 193 5.20 -24.58 -17.20
N TRP A 194 4.92 -24.24 -18.46
CA TRP A 194 5.53 -24.89 -19.60
C TRP A 194 6.61 -24.00 -20.22
N GLU A 195 7.84 -24.47 -20.37
CA GLU A 195 9.00 -23.72 -20.91
C GLU A 195 9.18 -22.33 -20.22
N HIS A 196 8.87 -22.29 -18.92
CA HIS A 196 8.83 -21.07 -18.07
C HIS A 196 7.70 -20.08 -18.37
N ILE A 197 6.76 -20.41 -19.25
CA ILE A 197 5.54 -19.65 -19.48
C ILE A 197 4.60 -19.88 -18.29
N ASP A 198 4.08 -18.81 -17.69
CA ASP A 198 3.30 -18.88 -16.47
C ASP A 198 2.00 -19.68 -16.67
N VAL A 199 1.21 -19.30 -17.69
CA VAL A 199 -0.03 -19.99 -18.07
C VAL A 199 -0.10 -20.15 -19.58
N TRP A 200 -0.60 -21.29 -20.03
CA TRP A 200 -0.79 -21.57 -21.45
C TRP A 200 -2.11 -22.28 -21.71
N ALA A 201 -2.61 -22.18 -22.96
CA ALA A 201 -3.78 -22.89 -23.39
C ALA A 201 -3.70 -23.30 -24.86
N GLU A 202 -4.13 -24.54 -25.16
CA GLU A 202 -4.43 -25.04 -26.48
C GLU A 202 -5.93 -24.95 -26.71
N ILE A 203 -6.36 -24.26 -27.77
CA ILE A 203 -7.77 -23.98 -28.07
C ILE A 203 -8.08 -24.55 -29.44
N ASN A 204 -9.06 -25.46 -29.52
CA ASN A 204 -9.56 -26.11 -30.76
C ASN A 204 -8.45 -26.79 -31.59
N ASP A 205 -7.29 -27.11 -31.02
CA ASP A 205 -6.13 -27.64 -31.72
C ASP A 205 -5.45 -26.71 -32.75
N ASP A 206 -5.99 -25.50 -32.99
CA ASP A 206 -5.49 -24.56 -33.99
C ASP A 206 -4.95 -23.24 -33.42
N VAL A 207 -5.28 -22.91 -32.16
CA VAL A 207 -4.76 -21.73 -31.46
C VAL A 207 -3.96 -22.15 -30.23
N PHE A 208 -2.79 -21.54 -30.06
CA PHE A 208 -1.99 -21.63 -28.85
C PHE A 208 -1.94 -20.25 -28.18
N LEU A 209 -2.23 -20.20 -26.89
CA LEU A 209 -2.16 -19.00 -26.09
C LEU A 209 -1.07 -19.15 -25.02
N ALA A 210 -0.10 -18.24 -25.01
CA ALA A 210 0.90 -18.10 -23.95
C ALA A 210 0.62 -16.81 -23.15
N ILE A 211 0.62 -16.93 -21.84
CA ILE A 211 0.35 -15.81 -20.92
C ILE A 211 1.55 -15.64 -20.00
N GLU A 212 2.09 -14.44 -19.98
CA GLU A 212 2.98 -13.96 -18.93
C GLU A 212 2.17 -13.17 -17.93
N ASP A 213 2.22 -13.58 -16.67
CA ASP A 213 1.46 -13.01 -15.57
C ASP A 213 2.36 -12.25 -14.59
N LYS A 214 1.99 -11.01 -14.30
CA LYS A 214 2.73 -10.14 -13.37
C LYS A 214 1.79 -9.41 -12.42
N THR A 215 2.06 -9.57 -11.14
CA THR A 215 1.39 -8.79 -10.08
C THR A 215 2.27 -7.63 -9.65
N GLY A 216 3.24 -7.86 -8.77
CA GLY A 216 4.13 -6.85 -8.22
C GLY A 216 5.49 -6.77 -8.93
N THR A 217 5.87 -7.78 -9.70
CA THR A 217 7.14 -7.84 -10.43
C THR A 217 7.01 -7.23 -11.82
N THR A 218 8.12 -7.02 -12.50
CA THR A 218 8.19 -6.56 -13.89
C THR A 218 8.85 -7.62 -14.76
N ILE A 219 8.87 -7.41 -16.08
CA ILE A 219 9.58 -8.29 -17.03
C ILE A 219 11.10 -8.22 -16.80
N HIS A 220 11.78 -9.33 -17.07
CA HIS A 220 13.24 -9.41 -17.15
C HIS A 220 13.71 -9.47 -18.59
N ASP A 221 14.96 -9.06 -18.81
CA ASP A 221 15.58 -9.01 -20.13
C ASP A 221 15.38 -10.31 -20.92
N GLU A 222 14.98 -10.17 -22.19
CA GLU A 222 14.81 -11.26 -23.16
C GLU A 222 13.78 -12.35 -22.79
N GLN A 223 13.08 -12.24 -21.64
CA GLN A 223 12.13 -13.25 -21.17
C GLN A 223 11.02 -13.50 -22.20
N LEU A 224 10.34 -12.45 -22.63
CA LEU A 224 9.22 -12.53 -23.55
C LEU A 224 9.63 -13.06 -24.94
N ARG A 225 10.84 -12.71 -25.40
CA ARG A 225 11.38 -13.21 -26.66
C ARG A 225 11.67 -14.70 -26.61
N ARG A 226 12.30 -15.18 -25.54
CA ARG A 226 12.59 -16.60 -25.36
C ARG A 226 11.32 -17.45 -25.34
N TYR A 227 10.28 -17.00 -24.67
CA TYR A 227 9.00 -17.70 -24.62
C TYR A 227 8.35 -17.78 -26.01
N LYS A 228 8.39 -16.70 -26.76
CA LYS A 228 7.88 -16.67 -28.13
C LYS A 228 8.63 -17.66 -29.03
N GLU A 229 9.97 -17.68 -28.97
CA GLU A 229 10.81 -18.63 -29.71
C GLU A 229 10.48 -20.09 -29.35
N ALA A 230 10.24 -20.38 -28.06
CA ALA A 230 9.86 -21.72 -27.61
C ALA A 230 8.50 -22.15 -28.18
N VAL A 231 7.50 -21.26 -28.11
CA VAL A 231 6.15 -21.51 -28.67
C VAL A 231 6.18 -21.69 -30.17
N GLU A 232 6.86 -20.81 -30.91
CA GLU A 232 6.95 -20.88 -32.36
C GLU A 232 7.68 -22.14 -32.87
N LYS A 233 8.63 -22.65 -32.09
CA LYS A 233 9.33 -23.89 -32.36
C LYS A 233 8.43 -25.11 -32.14
N GLU A 234 7.66 -25.17 -31.06
CA GLU A 234 6.83 -26.31 -30.69
C GLU A 234 5.51 -26.36 -31.47
N TYR A 235 4.93 -25.15 -31.71
CA TYR A 235 3.64 -25.01 -32.36
C TYR A 235 3.70 -24.20 -33.68
N PRO A 236 4.55 -24.60 -34.67
CA PRO A 236 4.81 -23.80 -35.88
C PRO A 236 3.60 -23.65 -36.78
N ASN A 237 2.60 -24.54 -36.69
CA ASN A 237 1.42 -24.56 -37.54
C ASN A 237 0.15 -24.02 -36.84
N ARG A 238 0.25 -23.55 -35.61
CA ARG A 238 -0.86 -22.96 -34.88
C ARG A 238 -0.86 -21.45 -34.96
N LYS A 239 -2.01 -20.84 -34.74
CA LYS A 239 -2.11 -19.42 -34.49
C LYS A 239 -1.65 -19.11 -33.08
N ASN A 240 -0.41 -18.66 -32.93
CA ASN A 240 0.18 -18.37 -31.64
C ASN A 240 -0.25 -16.97 -31.16
N CYS A 241 -0.81 -16.89 -29.97
CA CYS A 241 -1.25 -15.68 -29.28
C CYS A 241 -0.43 -15.49 -28.01
N TYR A 242 -0.01 -14.24 -27.76
CA TYR A 242 0.83 -13.89 -26.62
C TYR A 242 0.15 -12.78 -25.81
N ALA A 243 -0.11 -13.02 -24.54
CA ALA A 243 -0.74 -12.09 -23.63
C ALA A 243 0.19 -11.77 -22.46
N TYR A 244 0.26 -10.50 -22.10
CA TYR A 244 0.89 -10.00 -20.90
C TYR A 244 -0.20 -9.46 -20.00
N VAL A 245 -0.42 -10.09 -18.87
CA VAL A 245 -1.43 -9.68 -17.89
C VAL A 245 -0.74 -8.99 -16.72
N LYS A 246 -1.10 -7.74 -16.45
CA LYS A 246 -0.58 -6.96 -15.33
C LYS A 246 -1.70 -6.55 -14.41
N THR A 247 -1.75 -7.13 -13.20
CA THR A 247 -2.74 -6.77 -12.17
C THR A 247 -2.22 -5.71 -11.21
N GLY A 248 -0.92 -5.57 -11.04
CA GLY A 248 -0.28 -4.39 -10.44
C GLY A 248 -0.25 -3.19 -11.37
N ASN A 249 0.58 -2.21 -11.05
CA ASN A 249 0.83 -1.05 -11.90
C ASN A 249 2.18 -1.19 -12.61
N GLU A 250 2.29 -0.60 -13.80
CA GLU A 250 3.49 -0.69 -14.63
C GLU A 250 3.74 0.65 -15.32
N PRO A 251 4.99 1.16 -15.41
CA PRO A 251 5.35 2.31 -16.22
C PRO A 251 5.10 2.08 -17.72
N LYS A 252 4.80 3.16 -18.42
CA LYS A 252 4.60 3.10 -19.91
C LYS A 252 5.83 2.60 -20.64
N SER A 253 7.02 2.90 -20.15
CA SER A 253 8.29 2.44 -20.72
C SER A 253 8.39 0.91 -20.76
N ILE A 254 7.97 0.23 -19.71
CA ILE A 254 7.92 -1.24 -19.63
C ILE A 254 6.79 -1.77 -20.54
N LEU A 255 5.61 -1.16 -20.50
CA LEU A 255 4.50 -1.56 -21.36
C LEU A 255 4.86 -1.42 -22.85
N GLN A 256 5.68 -0.44 -23.23
CA GLN A 256 6.16 -0.30 -24.61
C GLN A 256 7.09 -1.46 -24.98
N GLN A 257 8.01 -1.87 -24.09
CA GLN A 257 8.87 -3.04 -24.32
C GLN A 257 8.05 -4.32 -24.52
N VAL A 258 7.01 -4.53 -23.70
CA VAL A 258 6.07 -5.65 -23.84
C VAL A 258 5.37 -5.63 -25.19
N LYS A 259 4.92 -4.46 -25.63
CA LYS A 259 4.26 -4.26 -26.92
C LYS A 259 5.22 -4.54 -28.08
N ASP A 260 6.47 -4.07 -28.00
CA ASP A 260 7.50 -4.26 -29.00
C ASP A 260 7.91 -5.74 -29.12
N ALA A 261 7.83 -6.50 -28.03
CA ALA A 261 7.97 -7.96 -28.02
C ALA A 261 6.79 -8.70 -28.69
N GLY A 262 5.73 -7.98 -29.06
CA GLY A 262 4.55 -8.53 -29.74
C GLY A 262 3.51 -9.15 -28.82
N TYR A 263 3.52 -8.82 -27.54
CA TYR A 263 2.52 -9.26 -26.57
C TYR A 263 1.32 -8.30 -26.51
N ARG A 264 0.13 -8.89 -26.38
CA ARG A 264 -1.10 -8.15 -26.10
C ARG A 264 -1.14 -7.79 -24.60
N ILE A 265 -1.30 -6.51 -24.30
CA ILE A 265 -1.30 -6.02 -22.93
C ILE A 265 -2.72 -6.00 -22.37
N ILE A 266 -2.91 -6.71 -21.26
CA ILE A 266 -4.14 -6.73 -20.46
C ILE A 266 -3.82 -6.18 -19.06
N LEU A 267 -4.24 -4.95 -18.82
CA LEU A 267 -4.11 -4.32 -17.51
C LEU A 267 -5.32 -4.63 -16.63
N ARG A 268 -5.17 -4.49 -15.30
CA ARG A 268 -6.20 -4.76 -14.28
C ARG A 268 -7.58 -4.24 -14.66
N LYS A 269 -7.68 -3.00 -15.17
CA LYS A 269 -8.98 -2.44 -15.55
C LYS A 269 -9.67 -3.24 -16.66
N LYS A 270 -8.96 -3.63 -17.71
CA LYS A 270 -9.54 -4.46 -18.79
C LYS A 270 -9.95 -5.83 -18.31
N LEU A 271 -9.18 -6.39 -17.37
CA LEU A 271 -9.51 -7.67 -16.73
C LEU A 271 -10.80 -7.51 -15.89
N LEU A 272 -10.89 -6.47 -15.07
CA LEU A 272 -12.09 -6.16 -14.31
C LEU A 272 -13.32 -5.96 -15.22
N ASP A 273 -13.21 -5.18 -16.29
CA ASP A 273 -14.29 -4.94 -17.25
C ASP A 273 -14.81 -6.28 -17.83
N CYS A 274 -13.91 -7.26 -18.06
CA CYS A 274 -14.27 -8.60 -18.49
C CYS A 274 -15.00 -9.40 -17.40
N LEU A 275 -14.48 -9.39 -16.17
CA LEU A 275 -15.04 -10.15 -15.05
C LEU A 275 -16.35 -9.55 -14.52
N ASP A 276 -16.57 -8.26 -14.69
CA ASP A 276 -17.78 -7.55 -14.27
C ASP A 276 -19.02 -7.95 -15.08
N ALA A 277 -18.83 -8.57 -16.23
CA ALA A 277 -19.94 -9.18 -17.00
C ALA A 277 -20.53 -10.41 -16.30
N TYR A 278 -19.88 -10.97 -15.28
CA TYR A 278 -20.41 -12.11 -14.52
C TYR A 278 -21.52 -11.68 -13.58
N THR A 279 -22.68 -12.31 -13.71
CA THR A 279 -23.88 -12.04 -12.89
C THR A 279 -24.22 -13.15 -11.91
N GLY A 280 -23.45 -14.26 -11.91
CA GLY A 280 -23.65 -15.38 -10.98
C GLY A 280 -22.96 -15.14 -9.62
N ASP A 281 -22.97 -16.19 -8.81
CA ASP A 281 -22.51 -16.20 -7.42
C ASP A 281 -21.30 -17.14 -7.17
N ASN A 282 -20.59 -17.54 -8.24
CA ASN A 282 -19.40 -18.38 -8.07
C ASN A 282 -18.38 -17.68 -7.17
N VAL A 283 -18.16 -18.26 -6.00
CA VAL A 283 -17.34 -17.67 -4.94
C VAL A 283 -15.90 -17.38 -5.39
N VAL A 284 -15.30 -18.26 -6.21
CA VAL A 284 -13.92 -18.09 -6.67
C VAL A 284 -13.80 -16.85 -7.57
N LEU A 285 -14.70 -16.74 -8.57
CA LEU A 285 -14.68 -15.59 -9.48
C LEU A 285 -15.04 -14.29 -8.78
N CYS A 286 -16.06 -14.29 -7.91
CA CYS A 286 -16.45 -13.11 -7.14
C CYS A 286 -15.33 -12.65 -6.22
N ASN A 287 -14.67 -13.54 -5.48
CA ASN A 287 -13.53 -13.21 -4.62
C ASN A 287 -12.37 -12.62 -5.43
N TYR A 288 -12.06 -13.19 -6.59
CA TYR A 288 -10.96 -12.66 -7.42
C TYR A 288 -11.29 -11.27 -7.98
N ARG A 289 -12.51 -11.08 -8.47
CA ARG A 289 -13.00 -9.78 -8.93
C ARG A 289 -12.95 -8.72 -7.84
N ASP A 290 -13.40 -9.05 -6.64
CA ASP A 290 -13.40 -8.12 -5.50
C ASP A 290 -11.98 -7.81 -5.01
N HIS A 291 -11.07 -8.79 -5.06
CA HIS A 291 -9.64 -8.57 -4.83
C HIS A 291 -9.04 -7.56 -5.83
N LEU A 292 -9.30 -7.72 -7.12
CA LEU A 292 -8.83 -6.76 -8.14
C LEU A 292 -9.46 -5.37 -7.97
N ARG A 293 -10.74 -5.28 -7.57
CA ARG A 293 -11.40 -4.00 -7.26
C ARG A 293 -10.74 -3.30 -6.08
N ALA A 294 -10.41 -4.04 -5.02
CA ALA A 294 -9.69 -3.49 -3.88
C ALA A 294 -8.31 -2.92 -4.29
N HIS A 295 -7.59 -3.62 -5.17
CA HIS A 295 -6.33 -3.11 -5.73
C HIS A 295 -6.53 -1.84 -6.56
N GLU A 296 -7.60 -1.77 -7.37
CA GLU A 296 -7.91 -0.56 -8.13
C GLU A 296 -8.26 0.61 -7.22
N GLN A 297 -9.08 0.39 -6.21
CA GLN A 297 -9.44 1.40 -5.21
C GLN A 297 -8.20 1.90 -4.44
N ALA A 298 -7.33 0.99 -4.03
CA ALA A 298 -6.07 1.35 -3.37
C ALA A 298 -5.17 2.21 -4.29
N THR A 299 -5.08 1.88 -5.57
CA THR A 299 -4.34 2.66 -6.56
C THR A 299 -4.93 4.06 -6.75
N GLN A 300 -6.26 4.20 -6.75
CA GLN A 300 -6.93 5.49 -6.92
C GLN A 300 -7.04 6.31 -5.62
N SER A 301 -6.66 5.74 -4.49
CA SER A 301 -6.85 6.39 -3.18
C SER A 301 -6.06 7.69 -2.99
N PHE A 302 -5.02 7.94 -3.79
CA PHE A 302 -4.30 9.22 -3.81
C PHE A 302 -5.20 10.42 -4.15
N ARG A 303 -6.37 10.19 -4.79
CA ARG A 303 -7.34 11.22 -5.13
C ARG A 303 -8.29 11.60 -4.00
N THR A 304 -8.34 10.77 -2.96
CA THR A 304 -9.36 10.87 -1.89
C THR A 304 -8.76 10.88 -0.49
N LYS A 305 -7.45 10.63 -0.36
CA LYS A 305 -6.73 10.61 0.91
C LYS A 305 -5.60 11.64 0.92
N PRO A 306 -5.28 12.23 2.07
CA PRO A 306 -4.09 13.05 2.22
C PRO A 306 -2.82 12.22 2.03
N VAL A 307 -1.72 12.84 1.63
CA VAL A 307 -0.44 12.18 1.32
C VAL A 307 0.07 11.32 2.48
N SER A 308 -0.12 11.77 3.72
CA SER A 308 0.27 11.04 4.94
C SER A 308 -0.42 9.69 5.12
N GLU A 309 -1.52 9.44 4.38
CA GLU A 309 -2.27 8.17 4.40
C GLU A 309 -2.05 7.33 3.15
N TRP A 310 -1.14 7.74 2.26
CA TRP A 310 -0.93 7.01 1.01
C TRP A 310 -0.20 5.70 1.25
N SER A 311 -0.81 4.63 0.76
CA SER A 311 -0.17 3.33 0.64
C SER A 311 0.80 3.29 -0.55
N TRP A 312 1.57 2.22 -0.65
CA TRP A 312 2.40 1.94 -1.82
C TRP A 312 1.63 2.04 -3.14
N SER A 313 0.43 1.43 -3.20
CA SER A 313 -0.44 1.47 -4.37
C SER A 313 -0.93 2.88 -4.71
N ALA A 314 -1.16 3.73 -3.69
CA ALA A 314 -1.53 5.13 -3.90
C ALA A 314 -0.38 5.91 -4.56
N TRP A 315 0.87 5.69 -4.14
CA TRP A 315 2.06 6.28 -4.76
C TRP A 315 2.22 5.81 -6.22
N GLU A 316 2.02 4.53 -6.50
CA GLU A 316 2.02 4.03 -7.89
C GLU A 316 0.93 4.71 -8.72
N GLY A 317 -0.27 4.87 -8.16
CA GLY A 317 -1.39 5.57 -8.81
C GLY A 317 -1.07 7.03 -9.12
N PHE A 318 -0.45 7.73 -8.19
CA PHE A 318 0.01 9.11 -8.35
C PHE A 318 1.08 9.24 -9.44
N TYR A 319 2.12 8.39 -9.42
CA TYR A 319 3.16 8.42 -10.46
C TYR A 319 2.62 8.08 -11.84
N LYS A 320 1.72 7.12 -11.92
CA LYS A 320 1.03 6.79 -13.16
C LYS A 320 0.19 7.98 -13.69
N GLU A 321 -0.42 8.76 -12.80
CA GLU A 321 -1.13 9.97 -13.20
C GLU A 321 -0.18 11.06 -13.70
N LEU A 322 0.96 11.29 -13.03
CA LEU A 322 2.00 12.20 -13.51
C LEU A 322 2.53 11.77 -14.89
N GLU A 323 2.75 10.47 -15.08
CA GLU A 323 3.17 9.89 -16.38
C GLU A 323 2.10 10.10 -17.45
N ASN A 324 0.81 9.93 -17.13
CA ASN A 324 -0.30 10.15 -18.06
C ASN A 324 -0.41 11.61 -18.48
N LYS A 325 -0.10 12.53 -17.59
CA LYS A 325 -0.08 13.98 -17.85
C LYS A 325 1.23 14.45 -18.52
N GLY A 326 2.17 13.54 -18.79
CA GLY A 326 3.44 13.83 -19.45
C GLY A 326 4.42 14.62 -18.56
N MET A 327 4.28 14.52 -17.22
CA MET A 327 5.16 15.17 -16.27
C MET A 327 6.43 14.36 -16.01
N ILE A 328 6.32 13.04 -16.07
CA ILE A 328 7.43 12.09 -15.86
C ILE A 328 7.42 11.02 -16.96
N ASP A 329 8.57 10.40 -17.20
CA ASP A 329 8.74 9.38 -18.24
C ASP A 329 8.73 7.95 -17.69
N THR A 330 9.16 7.79 -16.43
CA THR A 330 9.26 6.48 -15.78
C THR A 330 9.26 6.60 -14.26
N TRP A 331 8.94 5.49 -13.60
CA TRP A 331 8.95 5.34 -12.16
C TRP A 331 9.17 3.88 -11.77
N GLY A 332 9.52 3.60 -10.55
CA GLY A 332 9.72 2.22 -10.10
C GLY A 332 10.34 2.10 -8.73
N TYR A 333 10.53 0.86 -8.29
CA TYR A 333 11.22 0.55 -7.06
C TYR A 333 12.73 0.82 -7.18
N VAL A 334 13.26 1.56 -6.23
CA VAL A 334 14.69 1.83 -6.08
C VAL A 334 15.21 1.12 -4.84
N SER A 335 16.05 0.12 -5.05
CA SER A 335 16.68 -0.64 -3.96
C SER A 335 17.74 0.19 -3.24
N ASN A 336 17.75 0.13 -1.90
CA ASN A 336 18.83 0.68 -1.07
C ASN A 336 19.03 -0.18 0.19
N PRO A 337 20.15 0.00 0.94
CA PRO A 337 20.41 -0.79 2.15
C PRO A 337 19.36 -0.67 3.26
N SER A 338 18.49 0.32 3.22
CA SER A 338 17.43 0.57 4.21
C SER A 338 16.06 0.03 3.78
N GLY A 339 15.97 -0.78 2.69
CA GLY A 339 14.74 -1.40 2.21
C GLY A 339 14.18 -0.81 0.92
N GLY A 340 14.76 0.29 0.41
CA GLY A 340 14.32 0.91 -0.84
C GLY A 340 13.11 1.83 -0.71
N PHE A 341 12.68 2.40 -1.84
CA PHE A 341 11.53 3.29 -1.96
C PHE A 341 10.94 3.19 -3.37
N LEU A 342 9.70 3.63 -3.53
CA LEU A 342 9.12 3.88 -4.84
C LEU A 342 9.49 5.28 -5.29
N GLY A 343 10.14 5.40 -6.43
CA GLY A 343 10.66 6.66 -6.94
C GLY A 343 10.28 6.95 -8.38
N THR A 344 10.38 8.20 -8.74
CA THR A 344 10.40 8.66 -10.13
C THR A 344 11.46 9.73 -10.27
N TRP A 345 12.09 9.80 -11.43
CA TRP A 345 13.14 10.75 -11.75
C TRP A 345 12.90 11.31 -13.14
N TRP A 346 13.02 12.64 -13.26
CA TRP A 346 12.71 13.34 -14.50
C TRP A 346 13.48 14.66 -14.60
N HIS A 347 13.34 15.35 -15.72
CA HIS A 347 13.90 16.66 -16.02
C HIS A 347 15.43 16.70 -15.86
N TRP A 348 16.10 15.81 -16.60
CA TRP A 348 17.56 15.75 -16.64
C TRP A 348 18.10 16.91 -17.47
N VAL A 349 18.92 17.75 -16.87
CA VAL A 349 19.55 18.93 -17.47
C VAL A 349 21.06 18.82 -17.32
N ASP A 350 21.76 18.72 -18.42
CA ASP A 350 23.21 18.70 -18.44
C ASP A 350 23.77 20.10 -18.14
N PHE A 351 24.80 20.14 -17.32
CA PHE A 351 25.54 21.36 -17.02
C PHE A 351 27.01 20.99 -16.83
N ASP A 352 27.92 21.80 -17.34
CA ASP A 352 29.36 21.47 -17.31
C ASP A 352 29.67 20.11 -18.01
N GLU A 353 30.95 19.84 -18.34
CA GLU A 353 31.33 18.62 -19.04
C GLU A 353 31.00 17.36 -18.22
N GLY A 354 29.92 16.66 -18.61
CA GLY A 354 29.54 15.35 -18.07
C GLY A 354 28.74 15.34 -16.74
N ALA A 355 28.21 16.46 -16.28
CA ALA A 355 27.37 16.50 -15.09
C ALA A 355 25.92 16.83 -15.44
N SER A 356 24.96 16.15 -14.80
CA SER A 356 23.53 16.41 -14.94
C SER A 356 22.87 16.72 -13.61
N MET A 357 21.89 17.62 -13.61
CA MET A 357 20.98 17.87 -12.50
C MET A 357 19.58 17.40 -12.88
N TYR A 358 18.85 16.83 -11.92
CA TYR A 358 17.50 16.30 -12.16
C TYR A 358 16.64 16.32 -10.89
N LEU A 359 15.35 16.13 -11.06
CA LEU A 359 14.38 16.00 -9.99
C LEU A 359 14.03 14.53 -9.73
N GLN A 360 13.82 14.18 -8.47
CA GLN A 360 13.43 12.84 -8.06
C GLN A 360 12.45 12.90 -6.90
N PHE A 361 11.34 12.15 -7.01
CA PHE A 361 10.57 11.77 -5.83
C PHE A 361 11.14 10.49 -5.19
N GLU A 362 11.27 10.51 -3.90
CA GLU A 362 11.47 9.34 -3.04
C GLU A 362 10.21 9.20 -2.17
N GLN A 363 9.11 8.74 -2.78
CA GLN A 363 7.74 8.84 -2.26
C GLN A 363 7.40 10.30 -1.91
N GLU A 364 7.08 10.62 -0.67
CA GLU A 364 6.70 11.97 -0.25
C GLU A 364 7.81 13.03 -0.37
N LYS A 365 9.08 12.62 -0.48
CA LYS A 365 10.22 13.52 -0.48
C LYS A 365 10.62 13.93 -1.90
N LEU A 366 10.57 15.22 -2.20
CA LEU A 366 11.11 15.76 -3.44
C LEU A 366 12.59 16.11 -3.27
N CYS A 367 13.42 15.56 -4.15
CA CYS A 367 14.88 15.72 -4.14
C CYS A 367 15.36 16.43 -5.41
N PHE A 368 16.23 17.43 -5.25
CA PHE A 368 17.09 17.93 -6.31
C PHE A 368 18.36 17.10 -6.29
N LYS A 369 18.70 16.46 -7.39
CA LYS A 369 19.82 15.52 -7.47
C LYS A 369 20.78 15.87 -8.59
N ILE A 370 22.01 15.42 -8.44
CA ILE A 370 23.03 15.50 -9.48
C ILE A 370 23.68 14.14 -9.72
N CYS A 371 24.12 13.95 -10.96
CA CYS A 371 24.94 12.84 -11.39
C CYS A 371 26.20 13.41 -12.10
N PRO A 372 27.30 13.65 -11.38
CA PRO A 372 28.52 14.17 -11.97
C PRO A 372 29.36 13.04 -12.59
N ASP A 373 29.79 13.21 -13.81
CA ASP A 373 30.80 12.35 -14.45
C ASP A 373 32.20 12.81 -14.06
N CYS A 374 32.60 12.53 -12.81
CA CYS A 374 33.91 12.87 -12.30
C CYS A 374 34.44 11.83 -11.31
N ASP A 375 35.75 11.91 -11.03
CA ASP A 375 36.43 11.09 -10.04
C ASP A 375 35.75 11.23 -8.66
N LYS A 376 35.72 10.13 -7.90
CA LYS A 376 35.06 10.05 -6.60
C LYS A 376 35.50 11.14 -5.62
N GLU A 377 36.79 11.50 -5.68
CA GLU A 377 37.40 12.50 -4.83
C GLU A 377 36.86 13.92 -5.07
N LYS A 378 36.38 14.21 -6.29
CA LYS A 378 35.86 15.53 -6.68
C LYS A 378 34.34 15.64 -6.45
N ARG A 379 33.64 14.53 -6.25
CA ARG A 379 32.16 14.49 -6.16
C ARG A 379 31.60 15.39 -5.07
N SER A 380 32.24 15.45 -3.91
CA SER A 380 31.84 16.33 -2.80
C SER A 380 31.94 17.81 -3.13
N GLU A 381 32.97 18.22 -3.88
CA GLU A 381 33.16 19.60 -4.30
C GLU A 381 32.09 20.02 -5.31
N VAL A 382 31.82 19.16 -6.31
CA VAL A 382 30.74 19.40 -7.29
C VAL A 382 29.39 19.48 -6.59
N ARG A 383 29.11 18.56 -5.65
CA ARG A 383 27.89 18.57 -4.86
C ARG A 383 27.72 19.90 -4.12
N ASP A 384 28.73 20.35 -3.40
CA ASP A 384 28.68 21.56 -2.60
C ASP A 384 28.48 22.80 -3.48
N LYS A 385 29.18 22.88 -4.61
CA LYS A 385 29.00 23.93 -5.62
C LYS A 385 27.56 23.99 -6.12
N CYS A 386 26.98 22.84 -6.51
CA CYS A 386 25.60 22.75 -7.00
C CYS A 386 24.59 23.08 -5.90
N HIS A 387 24.81 22.61 -4.68
CA HIS A 387 23.96 22.93 -3.54
C HIS A 387 23.87 24.44 -3.30
N TYR A 388 25.02 25.13 -3.20
CA TYR A 388 25.05 26.58 -2.97
C TYR A 388 24.45 27.35 -4.14
N ALA A 389 24.71 26.96 -5.39
CA ALA A 389 24.14 27.60 -6.56
C ALA A 389 22.61 27.49 -6.59
N LEU A 390 22.08 26.30 -6.31
CA LEU A 390 20.65 26.08 -6.26
C LEU A 390 19.98 26.91 -5.15
N LEU A 391 20.54 26.90 -3.94
CA LEU A 391 19.99 27.68 -2.83
C LEU A 391 20.03 29.19 -3.07
N GLN A 392 21.06 29.71 -3.73
CA GLN A 392 21.14 31.13 -4.10
C GLN A 392 20.05 31.51 -5.11
N LYS A 393 19.76 30.64 -6.07
CA LYS A 393 18.66 30.86 -7.05
C LYS A 393 17.28 30.73 -6.42
N ALA A 394 17.15 29.82 -5.45
CA ALA A 394 15.88 29.54 -4.77
C ALA A 394 15.51 30.60 -3.73
N LYS A 395 16.48 31.27 -3.10
CA LYS A 395 16.38 32.04 -1.85
C LYS A 395 15.13 32.87 -1.66
N ASP A 396 14.72 33.64 -2.68
CA ASP A 396 13.58 34.58 -2.57
C ASP A 396 12.27 34.01 -3.11
N ARG A 397 12.33 32.91 -3.89
CA ARG A 397 11.17 32.30 -4.55
C ARG A 397 10.72 31.00 -3.89
N PHE A 398 11.63 30.23 -3.35
CA PHE A 398 11.41 28.89 -2.82
C PHE A 398 12.17 28.70 -1.48
N PRO A 399 11.78 29.42 -0.42
CA PRO A 399 12.45 29.34 0.89
C PRO A 399 12.30 27.95 1.53
N GLU A 400 11.38 27.12 1.06
CA GLU A 400 11.16 25.74 1.48
C GLU A 400 12.24 24.77 1.03
N ILE A 401 13.10 25.17 0.06
CA ILE A 401 14.18 24.28 -0.41
C ILE A 401 15.35 24.34 0.58
N HIS A 402 15.71 23.18 1.13
CA HIS A 402 16.74 23.10 2.16
C HIS A 402 17.74 21.94 1.94
N LYS A 403 18.78 21.92 2.76
CA LYS A 403 19.82 20.88 2.73
C LYS A 403 19.24 19.54 3.21
N PRO A 404 19.54 18.39 2.54
CA PRO A 404 19.14 17.09 3.03
C PRO A 404 19.90 16.68 4.31
N ASP A 405 19.28 15.88 5.18
CA ASP A 405 19.91 15.34 6.40
C ASP A 405 21.15 14.51 6.09
N ARG A 406 21.09 13.71 5.01
CA ARG A 406 22.23 12.94 4.50
C ARG A 406 22.79 13.64 3.27
N PHE A 407 23.98 14.21 3.43
CA PHE A 407 24.70 14.93 2.37
C PHE A 407 25.89 14.08 1.88
N GLY A 408 25.59 12.98 1.19
CA GLY A 408 26.55 11.99 0.72
C GLY A 408 27.31 12.42 -0.53
N SER A 409 28.32 11.61 -0.94
CA SER A 409 29.17 11.83 -2.11
C SER A 409 29.20 10.62 -3.06
N GLY A 410 28.03 9.98 -3.26
CA GLY A 410 27.84 8.87 -4.20
C GLY A 410 27.87 9.29 -5.66
N GLU A 411 27.43 8.41 -6.53
CA GLU A 411 27.26 8.68 -7.95
C GLU A 411 26.03 9.58 -8.19
N TYR A 412 24.93 9.25 -7.55
CA TYR A 412 23.68 10.03 -7.58
C TYR A 412 23.52 10.74 -6.23
N MET A 413 23.70 12.06 -6.20
CA MET A 413 23.74 12.83 -4.96
C MET A 413 22.54 13.75 -4.82
N THR A 414 21.90 13.74 -3.65
CA THR A 414 20.87 14.73 -3.31
C THR A 414 21.55 16.02 -2.84
N ILE A 415 21.29 17.13 -3.52
CA ILE A 415 21.83 18.45 -3.20
C ILE A 415 20.88 19.34 -2.42
N ALA A 416 19.56 19.13 -2.59
CA ALA A 416 18.53 19.81 -1.82
C ALA A 416 17.26 18.99 -1.79
N VAL A 417 16.37 19.30 -0.86
CA VAL A 417 15.07 18.64 -0.68
C VAL A 417 13.97 19.65 -0.41
N VAL A 418 12.73 19.21 -0.63
CA VAL A 418 11.49 19.93 -0.27
C VAL A 418 10.61 18.97 0.52
N ASP A 419 10.09 19.44 1.65
CA ASP A 419 9.18 18.67 2.48
C ASP A 419 7.79 18.54 1.83
N PRO A 420 7.06 17.43 2.11
CA PRO A 420 5.84 17.07 1.40
C PRO A 420 4.75 18.15 1.45
N GLU A 421 4.59 18.86 2.56
CA GLU A 421 3.56 19.90 2.71
C GLU A 421 3.72 21.06 1.72
N HIS A 422 4.94 21.34 1.29
CA HIS A 422 5.22 22.41 0.31
C HIS A 422 4.96 21.99 -1.14
N VAL A 423 4.91 20.69 -1.40
CA VAL A 423 4.60 20.12 -2.72
C VAL A 423 3.12 19.77 -2.83
N PHE A 424 2.58 19.11 -1.80
CA PHE A 424 1.26 18.48 -1.81
C PHE A 424 0.21 19.26 -1.00
N GLY A 425 0.62 20.18 -0.09
CA GLY A 425 -0.26 20.78 0.91
C GLY A 425 -0.61 19.80 2.04
N ASN A 426 -1.58 20.18 2.87
CA ASN A 426 -1.96 19.43 4.09
C ASN A 426 -3.27 18.63 3.94
N GLY A 427 -3.74 18.39 2.74
CA GLY A 427 -5.03 17.72 2.51
C GLY A 427 -5.01 16.77 1.33
N ILE A 428 -6.20 16.56 0.75
CA ILE A 428 -6.32 15.85 -0.53
C ILE A 428 -5.68 16.74 -1.61
N ILE A 429 -4.83 16.16 -2.42
CA ILE A 429 -4.07 16.90 -3.42
C ILE A 429 -4.96 17.41 -4.57
N ASP A 430 -4.62 18.59 -5.08
CA ASP A 430 -4.98 19.02 -6.43
C ASP A 430 -3.82 18.67 -7.37
N ILE A 431 -4.02 17.70 -8.23
CA ILE A 431 -2.97 17.18 -9.11
C ILE A 431 -2.43 18.25 -10.08
N ASP A 432 -3.29 19.16 -10.55
CA ASP A 432 -2.87 20.21 -11.49
C ASP A 432 -2.07 21.29 -10.76
N ALA A 433 -2.41 21.60 -9.51
CA ALA A 433 -1.62 22.48 -8.64
C ALA A 433 -0.24 21.86 -8.33
N VAL A 434 -0.19 20.57 -8.02
CA VAL A 434 1.08 19.84 -7.83
C VAL A 434 1.94 19.93 -9.09
N ILE A 435 1.40 19.61 -10.26
CA ILE A 435 2.13 19.71 -11.54
C ILE A 435 2.63 21.13 -11.80
N ALA A 436 1.82 22.14 -11.54
CA ALA A 436 2.22 23.53 -11.69
C ALA A 436 3.41 23.89 -10.77
N LYS A 437 3.42 23.37 -9.54
CA LYS A 437 4.52 23.56 -8.59
C LYS A 437 5.80 22.81 -9.06
N LEU A 438 5.66 21.57 -9.54
CA LEU A 438 6.80 20.79 -10.07
C LEU A 438 7.43 21.50 -11.27
N LYS A 439 6.66 22.09 -12.18
CA LYS A 439 7.18 22.88 -13.31
C LYS A 439 7.96 24.12 -12.86
N GLN A 440 7.60 24.73 -11.74
CA GLN A 440 8.40 25.82 -11.18
C GLN A 440 9.77 25.34 -10.68
N TYR A 441 9.83 24.12 -10.11
CA TYR A 441 11.10 23.51 -9.71
C TYR A 441 11.93 23.07 -10.92
N GLU A 442 11.32 22.58 -12.01
CA GLU A 442 12.01 22.34 -13.28
C GLU A 442 12.68 23.60 -13.80
N GLN A 443 11.93 24.72 -13.83
CA GLN A 443 12.49 26.00 -14.25
C GLN A 443 13.66 26.44 -13.35
N LEU A 444 13.60 26.20 -12.04
CA LEU A 444 14.69 26.48 -11.13
C LEU A 444 15.94 25.63 -11.47
N VAL A 445 15.77 24.36 -11.82
CA VAL A 445 16.86 23.49 -12.30
C VAL A 445 17.50 24.08 -13.57
N ASP A 446 16.68 24.46 -14.56
CA ASP A 446 17.16 25.07 -15.82
C ASP A 446 18.00 26.32 -15.56
N GLU A 447 17.47 27.24 -14.72
CA GLU A 447 18.15 28.49 -14.35
C GLU A 447 19.44 28.25 -13.58
N CYS A 448 19.47 27.20 -12.74
CA CYS A 448 20.66 26.80 -11.99
C CYS A 448 21.75 26.24 -12.95
N CYS A 449 21.38 25.30 -13.80
CA CYS A 449 22.28 24.68 -14.77
C CYS A 449 22.85 25.71 -15.76
N ALA A 450 22.03 26.64 -16.27
CA ALA A 450 22.49 27.72 -17.15
C ALA A 450 23.51 28.67 -16.50
N SER A 451 23.66 28.67 -15.19
CA SER A 451 24.65 29.49 -14.49
C SER A 451 26.04 28.87 -14.39
N PHE A 452 26.20 27.58 -14.67
CA PHE A 452 27.49 26.88 -14.66
C PHE A 452 28.24 26.98 -16.00
N GLY A 453 27.55 27.28 -17.09
CA GLY A 453 28.13 27.45 -18.44
C GLY A 453 28.56 28.87 -18.81
N LYS A 454 28.67 29.75 -17.84
CA LYS A 454 29.19 31.12 -17.95
C LYS A 454 30.41 31.24 -17.06
#